data_845982766db816bf4a4951407c842703
#
_entry.id   845982766db816bf4a4951407c842703
#
_cell.length_a   1.000
_cell.length_b   1.000
_cell.length_c   1.000
_cell.angle_alpha   90.00
_cell.angle_beta   90.00
_cell.angle_gamma   90.00
#
_symmetry.space_group_name_H-M   'P 1'
#
loop_
_entity.id
_entity.type
_entity.pdbx_description
1 polymer ?
#
loop_
_entity_poly.entity_id
_entity_poly.type
_entity_poly.pdbx_seq_one_letter_code
_entity_poly.pdbx_strand_id
1 'polypeptide(L)'
;MSSRTAAELAAADRRVLWHPFTQQQGWNDEVPLVIDRAEGTTLWDADGNAYIDGVSSLWCNVHGHRHPRIDAAVRAQLDKVAHTTMLGLTHEPAIELAERLVDLAPDGLRRVFYSDNGSTANEIALKMAYQFHHQRGEWWRSGFVCLTDGYHGDTIGSVSVGGIELFHSLYRPLLFETHQADPGDVDGLAAILREHGDKLAAVIVEPLVQGAAGIRVMPHGYLRAVRELCDEHGVFLICDEVATGFGRTGTMFACEQEGVTPDFLTLAKGITGGYLPLAATLTTERVYDGFLGAHEEFRTFFHGHTYTGNPLACAAAIATLDVFAQERTIERLQPKLRRLGELLDELVAPLGPVREIRRCGTMTGIELTDFPVSARIGHRVALEARERGAIIRPLGDTLVLMPPLSIELPELERLVRITAESIAAATGAALPRAAAGAAA
;
A
#
# COMPACT_ATOMS: atom_id res chain seq x y z
N MET A 1 23.41 -7.37 21.88
CA MET A 1 22.31 -6.41 22.14
C MET A 1 22.93 -5.09 22.55
N SER A 2 22.42 -3.97 22.06
CA SER A 2 22.91 -2.64 22.45
C SER A 2 22.67 -2.43 23.94
N SER A 3 23.68 -1.95 24.67
CA SER A 3 23.55 -1.61 26.09
C SER A 3 22.90 -0.23 26.32
N ARG A 4 22.38 0.40 25.22
CA ARG A 4 21.79 1.75 25.29
C ARG A 4 20.35 1.70 25.74
N THR A 5 19.97 2.65 26.58
CA THR A 5 18.62 2.88 27.06
C THR A 5 17.74 3.45 25.93
N ALA A 6 16.40 3.37 26.05
CA ALA A 6 15.46 4.01 25.13
C ALA A 6 15.74 5.52 24.97
N ALA A 7 16.05 6.21 26.06
CA ALA A 7 16.39 7.64 26.04
C ALA A 7 17.68 7.94 25.26
N GLU A 8 18.73 7.12 25.41
CA GLU A 8 19.97 7.25 24.63
C GLU A 8 19.76 6.96 23.14
N LEU A 9 18.91 5.99 22.80
CA LEU A 9 18.51 5.69 21.43
C LEU A 9 17.72 6.85 20.82
N ALA A 10 16.72 7.37 21.52
CA ALA A 10 15.93 8.52 21.09
C ALA A 10 16.79 9.79 20.90
N ALA A 11 17.79 10.01 21.76
CA ALA A 11 18.72 11.14 21.60
C ALA A 11 19.64 10.96 20.39
N ALA A 12 20.07 9.73 20.11
CA ALA A 12 20.88 9.42 18.92
C ALA A 12 20.06 9.56 17.63
N ASP A 13 18.81 9.09 17.63
CA ASP A 13 17.86 9.21 16.54
C ASP A 13 17.73 10.67 16.08
N ARG A 14 17.35 11.57 16.99
CA ARG A 14 17.19 13.00 16.69
C ARG A 14 18.45 13.66 16.13
N ARG A 15 19.62 13.14 16.44
CA ARG A 15 20.89 13.71 15.98
C ARG A 15 21.27 13.31 14.57
N VAL A 16 20.89 12.08 14.12
CA VAL A 16 21.48 11.49 12.90
C VAL A 16 20.46 10.96 11.88
N LEU A 17 19.18 10.77 12.26
CA LEU A 17 18.17 10.24 11.36
C LEU A 17 17.28 11.36 10.78
N TRP A 18 16.96 11.22 9.51
CA TRP A 18 15.95 12.03 8.83
C TRP A 18 14.74 11.14 8.55
N HIS A 19 13.65 11.38 9.27
CA HIS A 19 12.44 10.58 9.15
C HIS A 19 11.61 10.93 7.92
N PRO A 20 11.06 9.91 7.20
CA PRO A 20 10.20 10.15 6.05
C PRO A 20 8.86 10.74 6.47
N PHE A 21 8.27 11.59 5.63
CA PHE A 21 6.97 12.24 5.86
C PHE A 21 6.82 12.88 7.23
N THR A 22 7.91 13.44 7.78
CA THR A 22 7.96 13.94 9.15
C THR A 22 8.35 15.42 9.16
N GLN A 23 7.56 16.24 9.88
CA GLN A 23 7.95 17.60 10.20
C GLN A 23 9.04 17.53 11.28
N GLN A 24 10.31 17.75 10.89
CA GLN A 24 11.47 17.48 11.74
C GLN A 24 11.51 18.30 13.02
N GLN A 25 11.03 19.56 12.99
CA GLN A 25 10.93 20.39 14.21
C GLN A 25 10.04 19.73 15.24
N GLY A 26 8.83 19.26 14.83
CA GLY A 26 7.92 18.56 15.74
C GLY A 26 8.49 17.23 16.25
N TRP A 27 9.24 16.51 15.40
CA TRP A 27 9.93 15.29 15.82
C TRP A 27 10.98 15.53 16.91
N ASN A 28 11.70 16.64 16.81
CA ASN A 28 12.71 17.01 17.80
C ASN A 28 12.09 17.36 19.17
N ASP A 29 10.84 17.82 19.18
CA ASP A 29 10.12 18.19 20.40
C ASP A 29 9.42 16.98 21.08
N GLU A 30 9.27 15.86 20.37
CA GLU A 30 8.62 14.64 20.87
C GLU A 30 9.64 13.57 21.27
N VAL A 31 9.23 12.62 22.13
CA VAL A 31 10.04 11.44 22.45
C VAL A 31 9.71 10.33 21.45
N PRO A 32 10.66 9.93 20.58
CA PRO A 32 10.43 8.84 19.66
C PRO A 32 10.14 7.53 20.38
N LEU A 33 9.17 6.78 19.85
CA LEU A 33 8.92 5.41 20.29
C LEU A 33 9.94 4.48 19.63
N VAL A 34 10.83 3.89 20.41
CA VAL A 34 11.88 2.98 19.90
C VAL A 34 11.38 1.55 19.99
N ILE A 35 11.06 0.94 18.87
CA ILE A 35 10.61 -0.46 18.81
C ILE A 35 11.80 -1.39 18.92
N ASP A 36 11.72 -2.36 19.84
CA ASP A 36 12.76 -3.37 20.10
C ASP A 36 12.42 -4.72 19.47
N ARG A 37 11.18 -5.18 19.62
CA ARG A 37 10.73 -6.48 19.13
C ARG A 37 9.26 -6.47 18.73
N ALA A 38 8.87 -7.50 18.00
CA ALA A 38 7.47 -7.71 17.60
C ALA A 38 7.14 -9.19 17.49
N GLU A 39 5.87 -9.56 17.69
CA GLU A 39 5.36 -10.92 17.48
C GLU A 39 3.84 -10.87 17.26
N GLY A 40 3.33 -11.62 16.29
CA GLY A 40 1.92 -11.55 15.91
C GLY A 40 1.51 -10.12 15.55
N THR A 41 0.51 -9.59 16.22
CA THR A 41 0.02 -8.21 16.04
C THR A 41 0.59 -7.22 17.03
N THR A 42 1.52 -7.64 17.88
CA THR A 42 2.06 -6.82 18.97
C THR A 42 3.48 -6.35 18.69
N LEU A 43 3.71 -5.07 18.90
CA LEU A 43 5.01 -4.42 18.94
C LEU A 43 5.37 -4.11 20.39
N TRP A 44 6.66 -4.23 20.74
CA TRP A 44 7.17 -3.79 22.04
C TRP A 44 8.24 -2.74 21.85
N ASP A 45 8.17 -1.70 22.64
CA ASP A 45 9.21 -0.70 22.70
C ASP A 45 10.42 -1.14 23.55
N ALA A 46 11.47 -0.33 23.55
CA ALA A 46 12.69 -0.59 24.29
C ALA A 46 12.53 -0.52 25.84
N ASP A 47 11.42 0.03 26.31
CA ASP A 47 11.05 0.05 27.73
C ASP A 47 10.14 -1.14 28.10
N GLY A 48 9.75 -1.96 27.14
CA GLY A 48 8.96 -3.17 27.33
C GLY A 48 7.44 -2.97 27.24
N ASN A 49 6.96 -1.80 26.90
CA ASN A 49 5.53 -1.55 26.69
C ASN A 49 5.03 -2.21 25.42
N ALA A 50 3.81 -2.74 25.45
CA ALA A 50 3.21 -3.49 24.37
C ALA A 50 2.13 -2.67 23.64
N TYR A 51 2.12 -2.75 22.30
CA TYR A 51 1.19 -2.02 21.44
C TYR A 51 0.61 -2.94 20.36
N ILE A 52 -0.69 -2.86 20.12
CA ILE A 52 -1.30 -3.46 18.95
C ILE A 52 -0.85 -2.67 17.72
N ASP A 53 -0.34 -3.36 16.69
CA ASP A 53 0.00 -2.77 15.40
C ASP A 53 -1.29 -2.50 14.58
N GLY A 54 -1.92 -1.38 14.82
CA GLY A 54 -3.19 -1.01 14.18
C GLY A 54 -3.07 -0.57 12.72
N VAL A 55 -1.83 -0.49 12.18
CA VAL A 55 -1.56 -0.03 10.82
C VAL A 55 -0.61 -0.96 10.03
N SER A 56 -0.37 -2.18 10.53
CA SER A 56 0.51 -3.15 9.87
C SER A 56 1.88 -2.55 9.55
N SER A 57 2.49 -1.87 10.53
CA SER A 57 3.69 -1.04 10.41
C SER A 57 3.48 0.13 9.44
N LEU A 58 3.52 -0.08 8.13
CA LEU A 58 3.03 0.86 7.12
C LEU A 58 2.31 0.08 6.02
N TRP A 59 1.15 -0.51 6.37
CA TRP A 59 0.25 -1.22 5.45
C TRP A 59 0.86 -2.48 4.82
N CYS A 60 1.97 -3.00 5.34
CA CYS A 60 2.73 -4.08 4.71
C CYS A 60 2.65 -5.43 5.45
N ASN A 61 2.48 -5.42 6.77
CA ASN A 61 2.41 -6.67 7.54
C ASN A 61 1.03 -7.32 7.39
N VAL A 62 0.96 -8.50 6.78
CA VAL A 62 -0.32 -9.21 6.53
C VAL A 62 -0.53 -10.39 7.46
N HIS A 63 0.53 -11.14 7.80
CA HIS A 63 0.44 -12.36 8.61
C HIS A 63 0.89 -12.20 10.07
N GLY A 64 1.16 -10.96 10.49
CA GLY A 64 1.76 -10.68 11.79
C GLY A 64 3.30 -10.74 11.75
N HIS A 65 3.90 -10.18 12.79
CA HIS A 65 5.35 -10.15 12.95
C HIS A 65 5.90 -11.52 13.33
N ARG A 66 7.09 -11.86 12.84
CA ARG A 66 7.79 -13.11 13.16
C ARG A 66 6.98 -14.37 12.90
N HIS A 67 6.28 -14.42 11.78
CA HIS A 67 5.57 -15.62 11.38
C HIS A 67 6.57 -16.77 11.17
N PRO A 68 6.42 -17.92 11.87
CA PRO A 68 7.48 -18.95 11.94
C PRO A 68 7.86 -19.54 10.58
N ARG A 69 6.90 -19.66 9.63
CA ARG A 69 7.17 -20.14 8.27
C ARG A 69 8.00 -19.15 7.45
N ILE A 70 7.67 -17.86 7.52
CA ILE A 70 8.39 -16.82 6.78
C ILE A 70 9.81 -16.68 7.37
N ASP A 71 9.94 -16.65 8.69
CA ASP A 71 11.22 -16.66 9.39
C ASP A 71 12.10 -17.84 8.95
N ALA A 72 11.52 -19.05 8.88
CA ALA A 72 12.24 -20.26 8.48
C ALA A 72 12.69 -20.21 7.02
N ALA A 73 11.82 -19.73 6.11
CA ALA A 73 12.15 -19.60 4.68
C ALA A 73 13.30 -18.64 4.44
N VAL A 74 13.31 -17.48 5.11
CA VAL A 74 14.40 -16.51 5.00
C VAL A 74 15.70 -17.09 5.54
N ARG A 75 15.69 -17.79 6.69
CA ARG A 75 16.87 -18.45 7.25
C ARG A 75 17.42 -19.52 6.30
N ALA A 76 16.54 -20.38 5.76
CA ALA A 76 16.96 -21.42 4.82
C ALA A 76 17.55 -20.82 3.53
N GLN A 77 17.04 -19.70 3.07
CA GLN A 77 17.60 -19.03 1.89
C GLN A 77 18.97 -18.38 2.20
N LEU A 78 19.19 -17.86 3.42
CA LEU A 78 20.50 -17.37 3.86
C LEU A 78 21.59 -18.45 3.79
N ASP A 79 21.24 -19.70 4.09
CA ASP A 79 22.19 -20.83 4.02
C ASP A 79 22.56 -21.21 2.57
N LYS A 80 21.79 -20.73 1.57
CA LYS A 80 22.07 -20.95 0.14
C LYS A 80 22.81 -19.76 -0.47
N VAL A 81 22.13 -18.63 -0.62
CA VAL A 81 22.65 -17.38 -1.16
C VAL A 81 21.79 -16.20 -0.74
N ALA A 82 22.43 -15.19 -0.18
CA ALA A 82 21.75 -13.96 0.26
C ALA A 82 21.34 -13.07 -0.92
N HIS A 83 22.23 -12.94 -1.92
CA HIS A 83 21.97 -12.17 -3.13
C HIS A 83 22.80 -12.69 -4.31
N THR A 84 22.17 -12.67 -5.47
CA THR A 84 22.81 -12.80 -6.79
C THR A 84 22.05 -11.93 -7.79
N THR A 85 22.71 -11.48 -8.85
CA THR A 85 22.10 -10.63 -9.86
C THR A 85 21.17 -11.41 -10.78
N MET A 86 20.08 -10.76 -11.23
CA MET A 86 19.25 -11.23 -12.34
C MET A 86 19.75 -10.74 -13.70
N LEU A 87 20.83 -9.94 -13.74
CA LEU A 87 21.41 -9.45 -14.98
C LEU A 87 22.29 -10.54 -15.62
N GLY A 88 21.72 -11.28 -16.55
CA GLY A 88 22.35 -12.41 -17.23
C GLY A 88 22.39 -13.73 -16.43
N LEU A 89 21.85 -13.74 -15.20
CA LEU A 89 21.67 -14.90 -14.34
C LEU A 89 20.22 -15.02 -13.91
N THR A 90 19.87 -16.14 -13.29
CA THR A 90 18.58 -16.37 -12.63
C THR A 90 18.73 -17.26 -11.43
N HIS A 91 17.68 -17.43 -10.63
CA HIS A 91 17.67 -18.30 -9.47
C HIS A 91 16.25 -18.83 -9.15
N GLU A 92 16.20 -20.00 -8.53
CA GLU A 92 14.97 -20.73 -8.23
C GLU A 92 13.90 -19.86 -7.52
N PRO A 93 14.19 -19.12 -6.42
CA PRO A 93 13.15 -18.34 -5.74
C PRO A 93 12.49 -17.27 -6.62
N ALA A 94 13.22 -16.63 -7.55
CA ALA A 94 12.61 -15.65 -8.45
C ALA A 94 11.70 -16.31 -9.48
N ILE A 95 12.08 -17.47 -10.00
CA ILE A 95 11.27 -18.23 -10.95
C ILE A 95 9.98 -18.72 -10.26
N GLU A 96 10.11 -19.39 -9.13
CA GLU A 96 8.96 -19.93 -8.38
C GLU A 96 7.98 -18.82 -7.97
N LEU A 97 8.50 -17.69 -7.47
CA LEU A 97 7.64 -16.56 -7.11
C LEU A 97 6.90 -16.00 -8.34
N ALA A 98 7.59 -15.89 -9.49
CA ALA A 98 6.96 -15.40 -10.71
C ALA A 98 5.82 -16.32 -11.17
N GLU A 99 6.02 -17.65 -11.17
CA GLU A 99 5.00 -18.64 -11.50
C GLU A 99 3.78 -18.47 -10.57
N ARG A 100 4.00 -18.40 -9.26
CA ARG A 100 2.92 -18.25 -8.26
C ARG A 100 2.16 -16.93 -8.41
N LEU A 101 2.86 -15.83 -8.70
CA LEU A 101 2.21 -14.54 -8.92
C LEU A 101 1.35 -14.54 -10.19
N VAL A 102 1.82 -15.20 -11.26
CA VAL A 102 1.05 -15.37 -12.50
C VAL A 102 -0.19 -16.24 -12.26
N ASP A 103 -0.06 -17.32 -11.49
CA ASP A 103 -1.18 -18.22 -11.17
C ASP A 103 -2.24 -17.55 -10.28
N LEU A 104 -1.85 -16.60 -9.43
CA LEU A 104 -2.76 -15.87 -8.53
C LEU A 104 -3.38 -14.63 -9.17
N ALA A 105 -2.69 -14.04 -10.14
CA ALA A 105 -3.14 -12.80 -10.78
C ALA A 105 -4.35 -13.03 -11.70
N PRO A 106 -5.14 -11.98 -12.01
CA PRO A 106 -6.18 -12.07 -13.02
C PRO A 106 -5.66 -12.64 -14.34
N ASP A 107 -6.47 -13.48 -15.00
CA ASP A 107 -6.13 -14.13 -16.25
C ASP A 107 -5.65 -13.12 -17.31
N GLY A 108 -4.53 -13.46 -18.00
CA GLY A 108 -3.93 -12.62 -19.03
C GLY A 108 -2.62 -11.96 -18.61
N LEU A 109 -2.35 -11.81 -17.33
CA LEU A 109 -1.04 -11.39 -16.83
C LEU A 109 -0.08 -12.59 -16.83
N ARG A 110 1.05 -12.49 -17.53
CA ARG A 110 1.92 -13.65 -17.83
C ARG A 110 3.40 -13.39 -17.55
N ARG A 111 3.81 -12.15 -17.36
CA ARG A 111 5.21 -11.74 -17.19
C ARG A 111 5.37 -10.94 -15.92
N VAL A 112 6.47 -11.16 -15.22
CA VAL A 112 6.79 -10.51 -13.95
C VAL A 112 8.14 -9.80 -14.06
N PHE A 113 8.18 -8.54 -13.71
CA PHE A 113 9.40 -7.76 -13.54
C PHE A 113 9.54 -7.34 -12.09
N TYR A 114 10.66 -7.66 -11.44
CA TYR A 114 10.89 -7.36 -10.02
C TYR A 114 11.54 -6.01 -9.79
N SER A 115 11.19 -5.39 -8.67
CA SER A 115 11.85 -4.21 -8.11
C SER A 115 11.76 -4.23 -6.57
N ASP A 116 12.04 -3.11 -5.88
CA ASP A 116 12.17 -3.10 -4.41
C ASP A 116 10.98 -2.51 -3.67
N ASN A 117 10.22 -1.63 -4.30
CA ASN A 117 9.13 -0.89 -3.65
C ASN A 117 8.06 -0.47 -4.65
N GLY A 118 6.91 0.01 -4.13
CA GLY A 118 5.77 0.39 -4.96
C GLY A 118 6.09 1.48 -5.98
N SER A 119 6.85 2.50 -5.61
CA SER A 119 7.25 3.56 -6.54
C SER A 119 7.99 3.01 -7.74
N THR A 120 8.97 2.10 -7.52
CA THR A 120 9.74 1.51 -8.61
C THR A 120 8.92 0.56 -9.46
N ALA A 121 7.92 -0.14 -8.89
CA ALA A 121 6.99 -0.94 -9.69
C ALA A 121 6.15 -0.07 -10.63
N ASN A 122 5.66 1.06 -10.15
CA ASN A 122 4.91 2.02 -10.96
C ASN A 122 5.79 2.68 -12.02
N GLU A 123 7.04 3.08 -11.70
CA GLU A 123 8.02 3.55 -12.70
C GLU A 123 8.21 2.54 -13.84
N ILE A 124 8.29 1.26 -13.51
CA ILE A 124 8.44 0.18 -14.50
C ILE A 124 7.21 0.10 -15.40
N ALA A 125 6.00 0.11 -14.83
CA ALA A 125 4.76 0.07 -15.58
C ALA A 125 4.63 1.26 -16.54
N LEU A 126 4.89 2.49 -16.05
CA LEU A 126 4.87 3.71 -16.86
C LEU A 126 5.87 3.64 -18.02
N LYS A 127 7.11 3.25 -17.72
CA LYS A 127 8.17 3.15 -18.74
C LYS A 127 7.89 2.05 -19.76
N MET A 128 7.37 0.89 -19.34
CA MET A 128 6.99 -0.18 -20.26
C MET A 128 5.83 0.24 -21.15
N ALA A 129 4.80 0.89 -20.62
CA ALA A 129 3.68 1.40 -21.41
C ALA A 129 4.16 2.41 -22.49
N TYR A 130 4.98 3.38 -22.10
CA TYR A 130 5.56 4.35 -23.01
C TYR A 130 6.44 3.68 -24.08
N GLN A 131 7.40 2.83 -23.66
CA GLN A 131 8.35 2.19 -24.58
C GLN A 131 7.66 1.24 -25.56
N PHE A 132 6.61 0.54 -25.13
CA PHE A 132 5.80 -0.31 -26.02
C PHE A 132 5.25 0.47 -27.20
N HIS A 133 4.62 1.62 -26.95
CA HIS A 133 4.08 2.47 -28.01
C HIS A 133 5.18 3.06 -28.89
N HIS A 134 6.25 3.53 -28.29
CA HIS A 134 7.40 4.09 -29.01
C HIS A 134 8.02 3.07 -29.99
N GLN A 135 8.20 1.81 -29.57
CA GLN A 135 8.79 0.73 -30.39
C GLN A 135 7.87 0.28 -31.53
N ARG A 136 6.58 0.61 -31.47
CA ARG A 136 5.60 0.38 -32.54
C ARG A 136 5.50 1.55 -33.52
N GLY A 137 6.32 2.57 -33.33
CA GLY A 137 6.28 3.80 -34.14
C GLY A 137 5.18 4.79 -33.71
N GLU A 138 4.54 4.56 -32.57
CA GLU A 138 3.48 5.41 -31.99
C GLU A 138 4.09 6.37 -30.96
N TRP A 139 5.20 7.03 -31.30
CA TRP A 139 6.02 7.86 -30.38
C TRP A 139 5.24 9.05 -29.78
N TRP A 140 4.11 9.43 -30.37
CA TRP A 140 3.22 10.47 -29.84
C TRP A 140 2.37 10.01 -28.66
N ARG A 141 2.23 8.69 -28.40
CA ARG A 141 1.56 8.13 -27.24
C ARG A 141 2.48 8.18 -26.01
N SER A 142 2.63 9.37 -25.45
CA SER A 142 3.52 9.62 -24.30
C SER A 142 2.81 10.17 -23.07
N GLY A 143 1.51 10.49 -23.18
CA GLY A 143 0.71 11.01 -22.10
C GLY A 143 0.20 9.93 -21.14
N PHE A 144 -0.15 10.36 -19.94
CA PHE A 144 -0.76 9.51 -18.90
C PHE A 144 -1.97 10.20 -18.30
N VAL A 145 -2.95 9.40 -17.86
CA VAL A 145 -4.04 9.85 -17.02
C VAL A 145 -3.87 9.25 -15.63
N CYS A 146 -4.04 10.07 -14.60
CA CYS A 146 -4.11 9.63 -13.20
C CYS A 146 -5.36 10.21 -12.52
N LEU A 147 -5.65 9.75 -11.30
CA LEU A 147 -6.76 10.29 -10.52
C LEU A 147 -6.29 11.41 -9.59
N THR A 148 -7.11 12.42 -9.40
CA THR A 148 -6.87 13.43 -8.35
C THR A 148 -6.75 12.74 -6.99
N ASP A 149 -5.87 13.25 -6.13
CA ASP A 149 -5.50 12.66 -4.84
C ASP A 149 -4.88 11.25 -4.91
N GLY A 150 -4.52 10.73 -6.10
CA GLY A 150 -3.83 9.45 -6.25
C GLY A 150 -2.41 9.49 -5.67
N TYR A 151 -1.96 8.36 -5.13
CA TYR A 151 -0.60 8.20 -4.61
C TYR A 151 0.05 6.93 -5.13
N HIS A 152 1.10 7.10 -5.91
CA HIS A 152 1.81 5.99 -6.56
C HIS A 152 3.27 5.86 -6.12
N GLY A 153 3.70 6.67 -5.14
CA GLY A 153 5.04 6.69 -4.58
C GLY A 153 5.75 8.04 -4.76
N ASP A 154 7.03 8.09 -4.39
CA ASP A 154 7.79 9.34 -4.23
C ASP A 154 8.96 9.50 -5.23
N THR A 155 9.13 8.58 -6.18
CA THR A 155 10.05 8.78 -7.32
C THR A 155 9.42 9.76 -8.31
N ILE A 156 10.25 10.44 -9.11
CA ILE A 156 9.79 11.53 -10.00
C ILE A 156 8.65 11.06 -10.94
N GLY A 157 8.74 9.89 -11.54
CA GLY A 157 7.66 9.38 -12.40
C GLY A 157 6.40 9.04 -11.62
N SER A 158 6.52 8.41 -10.46
CA SER A 158 5.37 8.10 -9.59
C SER A 158 4.70 9.37 -9.06
N VAL A 159 5.49 10.40 -8.70
CA VAL A 159 4.96 11.72 -8.30
C VAL A 159 4.26 12.41 -9.46
N SER A 160 4.78 12.26 -10.71
CA SER A 160 4.17 12.87 -11.90
C SER A 160 2.75 12.35 -12.16
N VAL A 161 2.48 11.09 -11.84
CA VAL A 161 1.15 10.49 -11.94
C VAL A 161 0.38 10.50 -10.60
N GLY A 162 0.93 11.13 -9.57
CA GLY A 162 0.26 11.35 -8.30
C GLY A 162 -0.58 12.65 -8.31
N GLY A 163 -1.63 12.68 -7.49
CA GLY A 163 -2.58 13.80 -7.45
C GLY A 163 -2.63 14.56 -6.13
N ILE A 164 -1.85 14.16 -5.10
CA ILE A 164 -1.89 14.81 -3.78
C ILE A 164 -1.10 16.11 -3.80
N GLU A 165 -1.80 17.23 -3.94
CA GLU A 165 -1.21 18.57 -4.05
C GLU A 165 -0.22 18.90 -2.90
N LEU A 166 -0.60 18.54 -1.66
CA LEU A 166 0.24 18.79 -0.48
C LEU A 166 1.63 18.13 -0.59
N PHE A 167 1.73 16.97 -1.24
CA PHE A 167 2.99 16.23 -1.36
C PHE A 167 3.78 16.63 -2.60
N HIS A 168 3.09 17.00 -3.68
CA HIS A 168 3.65 17.05 -5.02
C HIS A 168 3.90 18.47 -5.56
N SER A 169 3.19 19.49 -5.05
CA SER A 169 3.25 20.86 -5.59
C SER A 169 4.64 21.45 -5.64
N LEU A 170 5.47 21.18 -4.63
CA LEU A 170 6.86 21.67 -4.58
C LEU A 170 7.72 21.12 -5.72
N TYR A 171 7.41 19.92 -6.20
CA TYR A 171 8.19 19.21 -7.22
C TYR A 171 7.70 19.44 -8.65
N ARG A 172 6.62 20.21 -8.88
CA ARG A 172 6.06 20.46 -10.21
C ARG A 172 7.08 20.75 -11.30
N PRO A 173 8.15 21.55 -11.07
CA PRO A 173 9.14 21.81 -12.12
C PRO A 173 9.95 20.59 -12.57
N LEU A 174 9.91 19.48 -11.82
CA LEU A 174 10.61 18.24 -12.11
C LEU A 174 9.70 17.17 -12.72
N LEU A 175 8.38 17.39 -12.76
CA LEU A 175 7.38 16.42 -13.16
C LEU A 175 7.06 16.54 -14.64
N PHE A 176 6.71 15.42 -15.28
CA PHE A 176 6.08 15.45 -16.60
C PHE A 176 4.56 15.71 -16.45
N GLU A 177 3.98 16.29 -17.50
CA GLU A 177 2.56 16.61 -17.52
C GLU A 177 1.68 15.35 -17.63
N THR A 178 0.55 15.36 -16.90
CA THR A 178 -0.47 14.31 -16.88
C THR A 178 -1.85 14.93 -16.95
N HIS A 179 -2.82 14.16 -17.45
CA HIS A 179 -4.23 14.51 -17.33
C HIS A 179 -4.77 13.93 -16.03
N GLN A 180 -5.59 14.70 -15.32
CA GLN A 180 -6.20 14.25 -14.07
C GLN A 180 -7.71 14.10 -14.22
N ALA A 181 -8.25 12.95 -13.79
CA ALA A 181 -9.68 12.70 -13.67
C ALA A 181 -10.08 12.63 -12.20
N ASP A 182 -11.29 13.04 -11.87
CA ASP A 182 -11.78 12.90 -10.51
C ASP A 182 -12.15 11.43 -10.20
N PRO A 183 -11.79 10.93 -9.02
CA PRO A 183 -12.11 9.57 -8.62
C PRO A 183 -13.63 9.33 -8.59
N GLY A 184 -14.09 8.32 -9.33
CA GLY A 184 -15.51 7.99 -9.46
C GLY A 184 -16.23 8.73 -10.60
N ASP A 185 -15.60 9.71 -11.24
CA ASP A 185 -16.15 10.43 -12.39
C ASP A 185 -15.82 9.71 -13.72
N VAL A 186 -16.72 8.82 -14.13
CA VAL A 186 -16.62 8.09 -15.41
C VAL A 186 -16.73 9.03 -16.61
N ASP A 187 -17.63 10.02 -16.55
CA ASP A 187 -17.87 10.95 -17.65
C ASP A 187 -16.68 11.88 -17.90
N GLY A 188 -16.06 12.37 -16.82
CA GLY A 188 -14.85 13.17 -16.86
C GLY A 188 -13.67 12.39 -17.47
N LEU A 189 -13.46 11.13 -17.05
CA LEU A 189 -12.45 10.26 -17.66
C LEU A 189 -12.75 10.00 -19.14
N ALA A 190 -14.00 9.71 -19.51
CA ALA A 190 -14.39 9.51 -20.89
C ALA A 190 -14.16 10.76 -21.77
N ALA A 191 -14.35 11.97 -21.21
CA ALA A 191 -14.06 13.21 -21.91
C ALA A 191 -12.56 13.35 -22.21
N ILE A 192 -11.70 13.09 -21.21
CA ILE A 192 -10.23 13.11 -21.37
C ILE A 192 -9.79 12.10 -22.43
N LEU A 193 -10.28 10.86 -22.37
CA LEU A 193 -9.92 9.81 -23.31
C LEU A 193 -10.40 10.10 -24.73
N ARG A 194 -11.57 10.71 -24.88
CA ARG A 194 -12.09 11.13 -26.18
C ARG A 194 -11.26 12.24 -26.81
N GLU A 195 -10.76 13.17 -26.01
CA GLU A 195 -9.96 14.30 -26.49
C GLU A 195 -8.49 13.96 -26.73
N HIS A 196 -7.92 13.09 -25.90
CA HIS A 196 -6.47 12.86 -25.85
C HIS A 196 -6.07 11.38 -26.04
N GLY A 197 -7.01 10.43 -26.11
CA GLY A 197 -6.74 9.00 -26.09
C GLY A 197 -5.73 8.51 -27.12
N ASP A 198 -5.67 9.16 -28.28
CA ASP A 198 -4.68 8.88 -29.34
C ASP A 198 -3.24 9.24 -28.93
N LYS A 199 -3.04 10.07 -27.90
CA LYS A 199 -1.74 10.52 -27.37
C LYS A 199 -1.38 9.86 -26.03
N LEU A 200 -2.30 9.09 -25.47
CA LEU A 200 -2.12 8.49 -24.14
C LEU A 200 -1.48 7.11 -24.25
N ALA A 201 -0.52 6.85 -23.36
CA ALA A 201 0.08 5.53 -23.17
C ALA A 201 -0.73 4.69 -22.17
N ALA A 202 -1.10 5.28 -21.02
CA ALA A 202 -1.81 4.54 -19.99
C ALA A 202 -2.68 5.45 -19.09
N VAL A 203 -3.68 4.83 -18.46
CA VAL A 203 -4.38 5.30 -17.28
C VAL A 203 -3.83 4.52 -16.07
N ILE A 204 -3.52 5.20 -14.97
CA ILE A 204 -3.10 4.57 -13.71
C ILE A 204 -4.10 4.86 -12.61
N VAL A 205 -4.50 3.82 -11.85
CA VAL A 205 -5.46 3.92 -10.74
C VAL A 205 -5.06 3.02 -9.57
N GLU A 206 -5.37 3.46 -8.35
CA GLU A 206 -5.48 2.57 -7.19
C GLU A 206 -6.87 1.91 -7.27
N PRO A 207 -7.01 0.59 -7.45
CA PRO A 207 -8.32 -0.03 -7.65
C PRO A 207 -9.14 -0.03 -6.38
N LEU A 208 -10.43 0.32 -6.49
CA LEU A 208 -11.47 0.38 -5.46
C LEU A 208 -11.27 1.45 -4.38
N VAL A 209 -10.04 1.78 -3.99
CA VAL A 209 -9.78 2.70 -2.88
C VAL A 209 -8.43 3.39 -3.00
N GLN A 210 -8.42 4.71 -2.93
CA GLN A 210 -7.20 5.50 -2.78
C GLN A 210 -6.78 5.49 -1.31
N GLY A 211 -5.60 4.92 -1.03
CA GLY A 211 -5.11 4.75 0.33
C GLY A 211 -4.70 6.08 0.98
N ALA A 212 -3.74 6.78 0.39
CA ALA A 212 -3.15 7.99 0.94
C ALA A 212 -4.09 9.22 0.92
N ALA A 213 -5.14 9.18 0.09
CA ALA A 213 -6.22 10.17 0.08
C ALA A 213 -7.19 10.08 1.28
N GLY A 214 -6.81 9.37 2.35
CA GLY A 214 -7.65 9.18 3.53
C GLY A 214 -8.65 8.04 3.38
N ILE A 215 -8.27 6.98 2.69
CA ILE A 215 -9.10 5.79 2.41
C ILE A 215 -10.37 6.18 1.63
N ARG A 216 -10.17 6.84 0.49
CA ARG A 216 -11.26 7.27 -0.39
C ARG A 216 -11.75 6.09 -1.23
N VAL A 217 -12.93 5.58 -0.90
CA VAL A 217 -13.54 4.42 -1.60
C VAL A 217 -14.23 4.87 -2.87
N MET A 218 -13.96 4.15 -3.97
CA MET A 218 -14.59 4.39 -5.28
C MET A 218 -16.01 3.84 -5.34
N PRO A 219 -16.89 4.43 -6.15
CA PRO A 219 -18.19 3.83 -6.46
C PRO A 219 -18.03 2.44 -7.09
N HIS A 220 -18.89 1.50 -6.70
CA HIS A 220 -18.90 0.16 -7.32
C HIS A 220 -19.14 0.25 -8.83
N GLY A 221 -18.37 -0.51 -9.61
CA GLY A 221 -18.40 -0.51 -11.08
C GLY A 221 -17.49 0.54 -11.72
N TYR A 222 -16.89 1.44 -10.95
CA TYR A 222 -16.00 2.46 -11.49
C TYR A 222 -14.78 1.86 -12.18
N LEU A 223 -14.10 0.89 -11.54
CA LEU A 223 -12.90 0.27 -12.12
C LEU A 223 -13.23 -0.47 -13.42
N ARG A 224 -14.40 -1.13 -13.48
CA ARG A 224 -14.87 -1.78 -14.72
C ARG A 224 -15.09 -0.76 -15.83
N ALA A 225 -15.75 0.37 -15.53
CA ALA A 225 -15.93 1.44 -16.50
C ALA A 225 -14.59 2.02 -16.99
N VAL A 226 -13.60 2.18 -16.09
CA VAL A 226 -12.24 2.59 -16.47
C VAL A 226 -11.62 1.59 -17.44
N ARG A 227 -11.76 0.27 -17.19
CA ARG A 227 -11.24 -0.76 -18.11
C ARG A 227 -11.91 -0.69 -19.48
N GLU A 228 -13.23 -0.59 -19.53
CA GLU A 228 -14.00 -0.49 -20.77
C GLU A 228 -13.58 0.75 -21.59
N LEU A 229 -13.41 1.90 -20.95
CA LEU A 229 -12.94 3.11 -21.60
C LEU A 229 -11.50 2.97 -22.12
N CYS A 230 -10.60 2.36 -21.35
CA CYS A 230 -9.24 2.08 -21.79
C CYS A 230 -9.22 1.18 -23.04
N ASP A 231 -10.07 0.16 -23.07
CA ASP A 231 -10.20 -0.76 -24.22
C ASP A 231 -10.74 -0.03 -25.47
N GLU A 232 -11.77 0.79 -25.31
CA GLU A 232 -12.36 1.57 -26.40
C GLU A 232 -11.34 2.50 -27.08
N HIS A 233 -10.46 3.12 -26.27
CA HIS A 233 -9.47 4.08 -26.78
C HIS A 233 -8.08 3.46 -27.04
N GLY A 234 -7.90 2.17 -26.80
CA GLY A 234 -6.62 1.48 -26.98
C GLY A 234 -5.50 2.01 -26.07
N VAL A 235 -5.86 2.46 -24.87
CA VAL A 235 -4.96 2.96 -23.82
C VAL A 235 -4.73 1.86 -22.78
N PHE A 236 -3.52 1.70 -22.27
CA PHE A 236 -3.25 0.70 -21.25
C PHE A 236 -3.87 1.10 -19.90
N LEU A 237 -4.29 0.09 -19.12
CA LEU A 237 -4.69 0.25 -17.72
C LEU A 237 -3.60 -0.28 -16.79
N ILE A 238 -3.13 0.56 -15.88
CA ILE A 238 -2.23 0.20 -14.78
C ILE A 238 -3.06 0.19 -13.50
N CYS A 239 -3.18 -0.97 -12.85
CA CYS A 239 -3.74 -1.08 -11.49
C CYS A 239 -2.60 -1.10 -10.48
N ASP A 240 -2.54 -0.05 -9.67
CA ASP A 240 -1.63 0.03 -8.53
C ASP A 240 -2.22 -0.67 -7.32
N GLU A 241 -1.86 -1.94 -7.14
CA GLU A 241 -2.27 -2.77 -6.00
C GLU A 241 -1.21 -2.83 -4.90
N VAL A 242 -0.34 -1.86 -4.85
CA VAL A 242 0.71 -1.77 -3.81
C VAL A 242 0.10 -1.71 -2.41
N ALA A 243 -1.01 -1.01 -2.22
CA ALA A 243 -1.72 -0.93 -0.95
C ALA A 243 -2.95 -1.84 -0.88
N THR A 244 -3.62 -2.09 -1.99
CA THR A 244 -4.92 -2.78 -2.06
C THR A 244 -4.79 -4.30 -2.17
N GLY A 245 -3.66 -4.79 -2.68
CA GLY A 245 -3.38 -6.21 -2.87
C GLY A 245 -3.17 -6.99 -1.56
N PHE A 246 -3.01 -8.29 -1.73
CA PHE A 246 -2.72 -9.24 -0.66
C PHE A 246 -3.74 -9.19 0.48
N GLY A 247 -5.03 -9.24 0.13
CA GLY A 247 -6.13 -9.40 1.09
C GLY A 247 -6.67 -8.12 1.71
N ARG A 248 -6.04 -6.96 1.48
CA ARG A 248 -6.42 -5.70 2.15
C ARG A 248 -7.86 -5.29 1.91
N THR A 249 -8.38 -5.50 0.71
CA THR A 249 -9.77 -5.16 0.33
C THR A 249 -10.76 -6.32 0.53
N GLY A 250 -10.28 -7.50 0.98
CA GLY A 250 -11.11 -8.68 1.22
C GLY A 250 -10.96 -9.80 0.19
N THR A 251 -10.29 -9.56 -0.93
CA THR A 251 -9.88 -10.52 -1.96
C THR A 251 -8.35 -10.51 -2.11
N MET A 252 -7.75 -11.45 -2.84
CA MET A 252 -6.30 -11.45 -3.05
C MET A 252 -5.86 -10.16 -3.73
N PHE A 253 -6.53 -9.76 -4.81
CA PHE A 253 -6.35 -8.47 -5.47
C PHE A 253 -7.68 -7.72 -5.55
N ALA A 254 -7.63 -6.40 -5.48
CA ALA A 254 -8.84 -5.56 -5.49
C ALA A 254 -9.55 -5.58 -6.84
N CYS A 255 -8.80 -5.61 -7.95
CA CYS A 255 -9.36 -5.64 -9.30
C CYS A 255 -10.25 -6.86 -9.57
N GLU A 256 -10.06 -7.98 -8.83
CA GLU A 256 -10.90 -9.18 -8.92
C GLU A 256 -12.37 -8.89 -8.56
N GLN A 257 -12.63 -7.95 -7.64
CA GLN A 257 -13.99 -7.66 -7.16
C GLN A 257 -14.89 -7.10 -8.26
N GLU A 258 -14.30 -6.48 -9.28
CA GLU A 258 -15.05 -5.97 -10.43
C GLU A 258 -14.78 -6.75 -11.73
N GLY A 259 -14.04 -7.88 -11.64
CA GLY A 259 -13.73 -8.74 -12.78
C GLY A 259 -12.83 -8.05 -13.81
N VAL A 260 -11.93 -7.18 -13.35
CA VAL A 260 -11.03 -6.42 -14.22
C VAL A 260 -9.66 -7.06 -14.29
N THR A 261 -9.17 -7.27 -15.52
CA THR A 261 -7.76 -7.57 -15.80
C THR A 261 -7.09 -6.31 -16.35
N PRO A 262 -6.09 -5.74 -15.64
CA PRO A 262 -5.32 -4.62 -16.16
C PRO A 262 -4.25 -5.09 -17.17
N ASP A 263 -3.67 -4.15 -17.92
CA ASP A 263 -2.47 -4.43 -18.72
C ASP A 263 -1.21 -4.51 -17.87
N PHE A 264 -1.17 -3.76 -16.76
CA PHE A 264 -0.12 -3.81 -15.74
C PHE A 264 -0.73 -3.87 -14.34
N LEU A 265 -0.21 -4.76 -13.52
CA LEU A 265 -0.54 -4.88 -12.10
C LEU A 265 0.73 -4.66 -11.28
N THR A 266 0.75 -3.61 -10.45
CA THR A 266 1.91 -3.32 -9.60
C THR A 266 1.67 -3.75 -8.16
N LEU A 267 2.62 -4.47 -7.60
CA LEU A 267 2.55 -5.13 -6.30
C LEU A 267 3.76 -4.77 -5.44
N ALA A 268 3.54 -4.54 -4.15
CA ALA A 268 4.60 -4.37 -3.14
C ALA A 268 4.02 -4.63 -1.74
N LYS A 269 4.54 -4.00 -0.69
CA LYS A 269 4.05 -4.05 0.69
C LYS A 269 3.74 -5.47 1.16
N GLY A 270 2.47 -5.91 1.02
CA GLY A 270 2.00 -7.23 1.44
C GLY A 270 2.67 -8.42 0.75
N ILE A 271 3.34 -8.22 -0.37
CA ILE A 271 3.98 -9.28 -1.16
C ILE A 271 4.96 -10.15 -0.34
N THR A 272 5.68 -9.55 0.61
CA THR A 272 6.62 -10.27 1.50
C THR A 272 6.07 -10.45 2.91
N GLY A 273 4.78 -10.19 3.13
CA GLY A 273 4.23 -10.15 4.49
C GLY A 273 4.79 -9.01 5.35
N GLY A 274 5.46 -8.03 4.74
CA GLY A 274 6.10 -6.91 5.44
C GLY A 274 7.51 -7.22 5.95
N TYR A 275 8.14 -8.31 5.49
CA TYR A 275 9.46 -8.74 5.97
C TYR A 275 10.63 -8.04 5.28
N LEU A 276 10.58 -7.94 3.97
CA LEU A 276 11.69 -7.42 3.15
C LEU A 276 11.16 -6.54 2.01
N PRO A 277 11.96 -5.56 1.56
CA PRO A 277 11.63 -4.80 0.36
C PRO A 277 11.57 -5.72 -0.86
N LEU A 278 10.45 -5.73 -1.55
CA LEU A 278 10.23 -6.37 -2.84
C LEU A 278 9.00 -5.76 -3.48
N ALA A 279 9.04 -5.63 -4.78
CA ALA A 279 7.90 -5.28 -5.61
C ALA A 279 7.92 -6.06 -6.91
N ALA A 280 6.77 -6.16 -7.56
CA ALA A 280 6.63 -6.80 -8.84
C ALA A 280 5.69 -5.99 -9.72
N THR A 281 6.02 -5.88 -11.00
CA THR A 281 5.14 -5.37 -12.06
C THR A 281 4.79 -6.56 -12.93
N LEU A 282 3.52 -6.97 -12.91
CA LEU A 282 3.00 -8.01 -13.78
C LEU A 282 2.44 -7.36 -15.04
N THR A 283 2.60 -8.04 -16.19
CA THR A 283 2.05 -7.56 -17.46
C THR A 283 1.64 -8.70 -18.36
N THR A 284 0.98 -8.35 -19.47
CA THR A 284 0.46 -9.29 -20.48
C THR A 284 1.56 -9.76 -21.43
N GLU A 285 1.32 -10.91 -22.10
CA GLU A 285 2.17 -11.37 -23.19
C GLU A 285 2.22 -10.36 -24.34
N ARG A 286 1.10 -9.70 -24.65
CA ARG A 286 1.04 -8.61 -25.65
C ARG A 286 2.07 -7.51 -25.39
N VAL A 287 2.22 -7.09 -24.15
CA VAL A 287 3.23 -6.07 -23.79
C VAL A 287 4.62 -6.63 -23.96
N TYR A 288 4.89 -7.84 -23.44
CA TYR A 288 6.19 -8.50 -23.55
C TYR A 288 6.64 -8.67 -25.01
N ASP A 289 5.74 -9.10 -25.90
CA ASP A 289 6.02 -9.28 -27.33
C ASP A 289 6.48 -7.98 -28.02
N GLY A 290 6.04 -6.83 -27.50
CA GLY A 290 6.49 -5.52 -27.97
C GLY A 290 7.99 -5.27 -27.77
N PHE A 291 8.63 -5.99 -26.87
CA PHE A 291 10.07 -5.88 -26.55
C PHE A 291 10.92 -6.96 -27.23
N LEU A 292 10.30 -7.87 -27.97
CA LEU A 292 11.04 -8.88 -28.75
C LEU A 292 11.53 -8.28 -30.08
N GLY A 293 12.74 -8.66 -30.47
CA GLY A 293 13.36 -8.21 -31.72
C GLY A 293 14.78 -8.71 -31.85
N ALA A 294 15.40 -8.45 -33.01
CA ALA A 294 16.81 -8.74 -33.22
C ALA A 294 17.69 -7.86 -32.31
N HIS A 295 18.90 -8.34 -32.01
CA HIS A 295 19.82 -7.63 -31.09
C HIS A 295 20.08 -6.18 -31.52
N GLU A 296 20.25 -5.97 -32.82
CA GLU A 296 20.50 -4.64 -33.43
C GLU A 296 19.30 -3.69 -33.41
N GLU A 297 18.08 -4.18 -33.09
CA GLU A 297 16.90 -3.34 -32.96
C GLU A 297 16.84 -2.61 -31.61
N PHE A 298 17.66 -3.00 -30.63
CA PHE A 298 17.75 -2.40 -29.31
C PHE A 298 16.40 -2.23 -28.60
N ARG A 299 15.52 -3.24 -28.71
CA ARG A 299 14.22 -3.25 -28.00
C ARG A 299 14.30 -3.53 -26.51
N THR A 300 15.51 -3.63 -26.00
CA THR A 300 15.77 -3.89 -24.59
C THR A 300 15.10 -2.87 -23.68
N PHE A 301 14.44 -3.34 -22.64
CA PHE A 301 13.97 -2.49 -21.55
C PHE A 301 15.17 -2.15 -20.64
N PHE A 302 15.79 -0.99 -20.88
CA PHE A 302 16.95 -0.53 -20.12
C PHE A 302 16.54 0.01 -18.74
N HIS A 303 16.15 -0.90 -17.87
CA HIS A 303 15.76 -0.63 -16.49
C HIS A 303 16.12 -1.82 -15.60
N GLY A 304 16.49 -1.55 -14.37
CA GLY A 304 16.83 -2.54 -13.36
C GLY A 304 17.66 -1.89 -12.26
N HIS A 305 17.89 -2.62 -11.21
CA HIS A 305 18.80 -2.23 -10.13
C HIS A 305 19.52 -3.45 -9.56
N THR A 306 20.53 -3.21 -8.73
CA THR A 306 21.43 -4.26 -8.22
C THR A 306 20.68 -5.40 -7.53
N TYR A 307 19.63 -5.09 -6.75
CA TYR A 307 18.92 -6.08 -5.93
C TYR A 307 17.64 -6.62 -6.56
N THR A 308 17.40 -6.39 -7.85
CA THR A 308 16.24 -6.92 -8.59
C THR A 308 16.06 -8.41 -8.31
N GLY A 309 14.86 -8.80 -7.84
CA GLY A 309 14.52 -10.18 -7.53
C GLY A 309 15.40 -10.78 -6.42
N ASN A 310 15.71 -10.03 -5.36
CA ASN A 310 16.56 -10.51 -4.26
C ASN A 310 16.07 -11.88 -3.74
N PRO A 311 16.96 -12.91 -3.67
CA PRO A 311 16.57 -14.27 -3.28
C PRO A 311 15.91 -14.36 -1.90
N LEU A 312 16.37 -13.58 -0.91
CA LEU A 312 15.78 -13.57 0.44
C LEU A 312 14.36 -13.00 0.43
N ALA A 313 14.16 -11.92 -0.33
CA ALA A 313 12.85 -11.29 -0.46
C ALA A 313 11.88 -12.19 -1.24
N CYS A 314 12.35 -12.87 -2.29
CA CYS A 314 11.56 -13.87 -3.02
C CYS A 314 11.17 -15.04 -2.11
N ALA A 315 12.09 -15.57 -1.28
CA ALA A 315 11.79 -16.64 -0.34
C ALA A 315 10.76 -16.21 0.72
N ALA A 316 10.86 -14.97 1.23
CA ALA A 316 9.86 -14.40 2.12
C ALA A 316 8.48 -14.30 1.44
N ALA A 317 8.45 -13.86 0.18
CA ALA A 317 7.22 -13.73 -0.61
C ALA A 317 6.57 -15.09 -0.88
N ILE A 318 7.34 -16.10 -1.28
CA ILE A 318 6.87 -17.47 -1.48
C ILE A 318 6.22 -18.00 -0.18
N ALA A 319 6.92 -17.87 0.96
CA ALA A 319 6.39 -18.28 2.24
C ALA A 319 5.14 -17.49 2.65
N THR A 320 5.05 -16.20 2.30
CA THR A 320 3.85 -15.37 2.50
C THR A 320 2.66 -15.94 1.73
N LEU A 321 2.83 -16.31 0.46
CA LEU A 321 1.80 -16.94 -0.35
C LEU A 321 1.39 -18.33 0.20
N ASP A 322 2.36 -19.10 0.69
CA ASP A 322 2.08 -20.38 1.36
C ASP A 322 1.19 -20.20 2.60
N VAL A 323 1.45 -19.17 3.42
CA VAL A 323 0.62 -18.85 4.59
C VAL A 323 -0.79 -18.46 4.15
N PHE A 324 -0.95 -17.63 3.12
CA PHE A 324 -2.27 -17.29 2.57
C PHE A 324 -3.09 -18.54 2.24
N ALA A 325 -2.48 -19.50 1.53
CA ALA A 325 -3.14 -20.73 1.09
C ALA A 325 -3.44 -21.67 2.26
N GLN A 326 -2.43 -21.97 3.09
CA GLN A 326 -2.53 -23.01 4.13
C GLN A 326 -3.38 -22.56 5.32
N GLU A 327 -3.34 -21.29 5.69
CA GLU A 327 -4.14 -20.74 6.77
C GLU A 327 -5.49 -20.20 6.29
N ARG A 328 -5.74 -20.26 4.98
CA ARG A 328 -6.98 -19.77 4.36
C ARG A 328 -7.25 -18.31 4.80
N THR A 329 -6.23 -17.47 4.68
CA THR A 329 -6.24 -16.13 5.26
C THR A 329 -7.41 -15.28 4.76
N ILE A 330 -7.73 -15.34 3.45
CA ILE A 330 -8.83 -14.56 2.86
C ILE A 330 -10.18 -14.99 3.42
N GLU A 331 -10.42 -16.29 3.55
CA GLU A 331 -11.68 -16.81 4.11
C GLU A 331 -11.83 -16.50 5.60
N ARG A 332 -10.73 -16.68 6.37
CA ARG A 332 -10.72 -16.34 7.80
C ARG A 332 -10.84 -14.83 8.07
N LEU A 333 -10.51 -14.01 7.09
CA LEU A 333 -10.66 -12.57 7.19
C LEU A 333 -12.14 -12.13 7.14
N GLN A 334 -13.01 -12.83 6.41
CA GLN A 334 -14.39 -12.38 6.17
C GLN A 334 -15.20 -12.11 7.45
N PRO A 335 -15.21 -12.98 8.48
CA PRO A 335 -15.90 -12.68 9.74
C PRO A 335 -15.28 -11.49 10.48
N LYS A 336 -13.97 -11.28 10.39
CA LYS A 336 -13.29 -10.14 11.00
C LYS A 336 -13.71 -8.82 10.33
N LEU A 337 -13.87 -8.80 9.01
CA LEU A 337 -14.37 -7.63 8.27
C LEU A 337 -15.80 -7.25 8.69
N ARG A 338 -16.69 -8.24 8.87
CA ARG A 338 -18.05 -7.97 9.38
C ARG A 338 -17.99 -7.37 10.78
N ARG A 339 -17.23 -8.02 11.68
CA ARG A 339 -17.11 -7.55 13.07
C ARG A 339 -16.47 -6.16 13.17
N LEU A 340 -15.48 -5.87 12.34
CA LEU A 340 -14.89 -4.53 12.24
C LEU A 340 -15.94 -3.47 11.90
N GLY A 341 -16.82 -3.74 10.92
CA GLY A 341 -17.92 -2.83 10.57
C GLY A 341 -18.85 -2.59 11.74
N GLU A 342 -19.33 -3.67 12.39
CA GLU A 342 -20.20 -3.58 13.56
C GLU A 342 -19.57 -2.74 14.69
N LEU A 343 -18.30 -3.00 15.01
CA LEU A 343 -17.57 -2.27 16.05
C LEU A 343 -17.40 -0.78 15.73
N LEU A 344 -17.13 -0.45 14.47
CA LEU A 344 -17.03 0.95 14.04
C LEU A 344 -18.38 1.66 14.18
N ASP A 345 -19.48 1.01 13.79
CA ASP A 345 -20.83 1.55 13.90
C ASP A 345 -21.27 1.69 15.37
N GLU A 346 -20.89 0.75 16.23
CA GLU A 346 -21.25 0.74 17.64
C GLU A 346 -20.45 1.74 18.49
N LEU A 347 -19.14 1.86 18.24
CA LEU A 347 -18.19 2.52 19.15
C LEU A 347 -17.63 3.83 18.60
N VAL A 348 -17.50 3.97 17.29
CA VAL A 348 -16.79 5.09 16.66
C VAL A 348 -17.75 6.06 15.98
N ALA A 349 -18.66 5.58 15.15
CA ALA A 349 -19.60 6.41 14.42
C ALA A 349 -20.47 7.33 15.31
N PRO A 350 -20.87 6.94 16.55
CA PRO A 350 -21.66 7.83 17.42
C PRO A 350 -20.85 8.96 18.06
N LEU A 351 -19.52 9.01 17.92
CA LEU A 351 -18.69 10.07 18.48
C LEU A 351 -18.91 11.38 17.72
N GLY A 352 -19.25 12.44 18.42
CA GLY A 352 -19.60 13.75 17.81
C GLY A 352 -18.54 14.30 16.83
N PRO A 353 -17.23 14.15 17.07
CA PRO A 353 -16.19 14.60 16.15
C PRO A 353 -16.02 13.75 14.88
N VAL A 354 -16.60 12.56 14.80
CA VAL A 354 -16.50 11.69 13.64
C VAL A 354 -17.47 12.15 12.55
N ARG A 355 -16.94 12.57 11.43
CA ARG A 355 -17.71 13.01 10.27
C ARG A 355 -18.14 11.86 9.38
N GLU A 356 -17.17 10.99 9.07
CA GLU A 356 -17.34 9.90 8.13
C GLU A 356 -16.41 8.75 8.47
N ILE A 357 -16.89 7.53 8.23
CA ILE A 357 -16.07 6.31 8.25
C ILE A 357 -16.12 5.69 6.86
N ARG A 358 -14.97 5.64 6.21
CA ARG A 358 -14.78 5.00 4.90
C ARG A 358 -14.09 3.67 5.09
N ARG A 359 -14.55 2.63 4.39
CA ARG A 359 -13.97 1.29 4.55
C ARG A 359 -14.02 0.46 3.27
N CYS A 360 -12.88 -0.14 2.92
CA CYS A 360 -12.74 -1.16 1.90
C CYS A 360 -11.90 -2.32 2.47
N GLY A 361 -12.54 -3.44 2.78
CA GLY A 361 -11.87 -4.53 3.50
C GLY A 361 -11.39 -4.11 4.89
N THR A 362 -10.08 -4.27 5.14
CA THR A 362 -9.42 -3.81 6.38
C THR A 362 -8.98 -2.34 6.32
N MET A 363 -8.94 -1.77 5.14
CA MET A 363 -8.57 -0.36 4.96
C MET A 363 -9.69 0.53 5.48
N THR A 364 -9.46 1.20 6.60
CA THR A 364 -10.46 2.03 7.28
C THR A 364 -9.91 3.42 7.52
N GLY A 365 -10.66 4.43 7.08
CA GLY A 365 -10.41 5.85 7.36
C GLY A 365 -11.53 6.41 8.23
N ILE A 366 -11.19 7.03 9.35
CA ILE A 366 -12.11 7.70 10.27
C ILE A 366 -11.79 9.19 10.21
N GLU A 367 -12.64 9.95 9.52
CA GLU A 367 -12.45 11.39 9.34
C GLU A 367 -13.02 12.17 10.53
N LEU A 368 -12.17 13.00 11.12
CA LEU A 368 -12.56 13.92 12.18
C LEU A 368 -12.80 15.32 11.61
N THR A 369 -13.76 16.05 12.16
CA THR A 369 -14.17 17.37 11.67
C THR A 369 -13.91 18.50 12.60
N ASP A 370 -13.87 19.70 11.98
CA ASP A 370 -14.02 21.00 12.63
C ASP A 370 -12.84 21.36 13.57
N PHE A 371 -11.65 20.84 13.24
CA PHE A 371 -10.44 21.22 13.96
C PHE A 371 -9.52 22.07 13.07
N PRO A 372 -8.92 23.16 13.59
CA PRO A 372 -7.90 23.89 12.84
C PRO A 372 -6.66 23.01 12.66
N VAL A 373 -5.94 23.17 11.54
CA VAL A 373 -4.71 22.40 11.23
C VAL A 373 -3.70 22.44 12.38
N SER A 374 -3.61 23.58 13.08
CA SER A 374 -2.73 23.75 14.24
C SER A 374 -3.08 22.88 15.43
N ALA A 375 -4.31 22.37 15.53
CA ALA A 375 -4.72 21.46 16.60
C ALA A 375 -4.09 20.06 16.43
N ARG A 376 -3.65 19.69 15.20
CA ARG A 376 -3.07 18.38 14.88
C ARG A 376 -3.90 17.24 15.49
N ILE A 377 -5.23 17.30 15.34
CA ILE A 377 -6.13 16.42 16.10
C ILE A 377 -5.87 14.94 15.84
N GLY A 378 -5.63 14.57 14.58
CA GLY A 378 -5.28 13.19 14.24
C GLY A 378 -4.01 12.71 14.97
N HIS A 379 -2.98 13.55 15.05
CA HIS A 379 -1.76 13.25 15.77
C HIS A 379 -2.00 13.11 17.28
N ARG A 380 -2.81 13.99 17.89
CA ARG A 380 -3.18 13.88 19.31
C ARG A 380 -3.92 12.59 19.60
N VAL A 381 -4.84 12.18 18.74
CA VAL A 381 -5.53 10.88 18.88
C VAL A 381 -4.53 9.72 18.78
N ALA A 382 -3.54 9.80 17.88
CA ALA A 382 -2.51 8.75 17.76
C ALA A 382 -1.64 8.65 19.04
N LEU A 383 -1.32 9.77 19.69
CA LEU A 383 -0.62 9.78 20.98
C LEU A 383 -1.48 9.15 22.09
N GLU A 384 -2.76 9.52 22.17
CA GLU A 384 -3.71 8.92 23.12
C GLU A 384 -3.87 7.40 22.91
N ALA A 385 -3.82 6.94 21.65
CA ALA A 385 -3.85 5.51 21.35
C ALA A 385 -2.60 4.78 21.84
N ARG A 386 -1.42 5.40 21.72
CA ARG A 386 -0.16 4.85 22.26
C ARG A 386 -0.23 4.66 23.76
N GLU A 387 -0.73 5.64 24.50
CA GLU A 387 -0.92 5.54 25.96
C GLU A 387 -1.86 4.38 26.37
N ARG A 388 -2.75 3.96 25.45
CA ARG A 388 -3.68 2.84 25.65
C ARG A 388 -3.20 1.52 25.04
N GLY A 389 -2.01 1.50 24.46
CA GLY A 389 -1.39 0.30 23.91
C GLY A 389 -1.80 -0.04 22.49
N ALA A 390 -1.99 0.95 21.62
CA ALA A 390 -2.15 0.75 20.19
C ALA A 390 -1.37 1.79 19.36
N ILE A 391 -0.81 1.37 18.24
CA ILE A 391 -0.22 2.25 17.23
C ILE A 391 -1.21 2.41 16.10
N ILE A 392 -1.69 3.64 15.90
CA ILE A 392 -2.52 4.05 14.76
C ILE A 392 -1.84 5.22 14.05
N ARG A 393 -2.18 5.45 12.78
CA ARG A 393 -1.57 6.51 11.98
C ARG A 393 -2.63 7.47 11.45
N PRO A 394 -2.48 8.78 11.63
CA PRO A 394 -3.31 9.77 10.97
C PRO A 394 -2.76 10.12 9.58
N LEU A 395 -3.67 10.44 8.66
CA LEU A 395 -3.44 11.18 7.42
C LEU A 395 -4.17 12.53 7.58
N GLY A 396 -3.45 13.56 8.07
CA GLY A 396 -4.10 14.78 8.54
C GLY A 396 -5.05 14.48 9.70
N ASP A 397 -6.33 14.79 9.52
CA ASP A 397 -7.40 14.54 10.51
C ASP A 397 -8.18 13.24 10.22
N THR A 398 -7.74 12.43 9.26
CA THR A 398 -8.27 11.08 9.04
C THR A 398 -7.40 10.04 9.76
N LEU A 399 -7.97 9.34 10.73
CA LEU A 399 -7.31 8.23 11.40
C LEU A 399 -7.41 6.98 10.51
N VAL A 400 -6.27 6.28 10.35
CA VAL A 400 -6.24 5.05 9.58
C VAL A 400 -6.11 3.84 10.50
N LEU A 401 -7.02 2.88 10.34
CA LEU A 401 -6.90 1.52 10.85
C LEU A 401 -6.68 0.57 9.67
N MET A 402 -5.62 -0.21 9.76
CA MET A 402 -5.26 -1.22 8.77
C MET A 402 -4.41 -2.31 9.45
N PRO A 403 -4.99 -3.03 10.43
CA PRO A 403 -4.23 -4.03 11.18
C PRO A 403 -3.78 -5.21 10.29
N PRO A 404 -2.82 -6.04 10.74
CA PRO A 404 -2.51 -7.29 10.10
C PRO A 404 -3.76 -8.15 9.89
N LEU A 405 -3.84 -8.86 8.77
CA LEU A 405 -5.02 -9.72 8.46
C LEU A 405 -5.15 -10.87 9.46
N SER A 406 -4.03 -11.23 10.10
CA SER A 406 -3.96 -12.25 11.16
C SER A 406 -4.57 -11.81 12.49
N ILE A 407 -4.86 -10.50 12.69
CA ILE A 407 -5.43 -10.00 13.96
C ILE A 407 -6.61 -10.85 14.40
N GLU A 408 -6.65 -11.28 15.66
CA GLU A 408 -7.77 -12.05 16.19
C GLU A 408 -8.89 -11.15 16.69
N LEU A 409 -10.13 -11.68 16.74
CA LEU A 409 -11.31 -10.88 17.11
C LEU A 409 -11.17 -10.11 18.42
N PRO A 410 -10.64 -10.67 19.52
CA PRO A 410 -10.47 -9.92 20.77
C PRO A 410 -9.51 -8.73 20.64
N GLU A 411 -8.43 -8.90 19.85
CA GLU A 411 -7.47 -7.82 19.59
C GLU A 411 -8.07 -6.73 18.69
N LEU A 412 -8.86 -7.14 17.69
CA LEU A 412 -9.59 -6.23 16.81
C LEU A 412 -10.59 -5.39 17.61
N GLU A 413 -11.37 -6.01 18.51
CA GLU A 413 -12.29 -5.32 19.40
C GLU A 413 -11.57 -4.33 20.31
N ARG A 414 -10.43 -4.76 20.88
CA ARG A 414 -9.58 -3.89 21.70
C ARG A 414 -9.04 -2.71 20.90
N LEU A 415 -8.56 -2.92 19.69
CA LEU A 415 -8.04 -1.86 18.81
C LEU A 415 -9.11 -0.80 18.51
N VAL A 416 -10.32 -1.21 18.13
CA VAL A 416 -11.42 -0.28 17.84
C VAL A 416 -11.86 0.46 19.11
N ARG A 417 -11.93 -0.22 20.25
CA ARG A 417 -12.22 0.41 21.56
C ARG A 417 -11.18 1.47 21.93
N ILE A 418 -9.89 1.14 21.83
CA ILE A 418 -8.79 2.09 22.07
C ILE A 418 -8.93 3.28 21.15
N THR A 419 -9.27 3.06 19.88
CA THR A 419 -9.46 4.15 18.92
C THR A 419 -10.59 5.09 19.35
N ALA A 420 -11.75 4.54 19.74
CA ALA A 420 -12.89 5.33 20.22
C ALA A 420 -12.55 6.14 21.49
N GLU A 421 -11.90 5.49 22.45
CA GLU A 421 -11.44 6.14 23.71
C GLU A 421 -10.42 7.24 23.44
N SER A 422 -9.52 7.03 22.47
CA SER A 422 -8.50 8.01 22.09
C SER A 422 -9.10 9.22 21.39
N ILE A 423 -10.10 9.01 20.52
CA ILE A 423 -10.87 10.10 19.91
C ILE A 423 -11.57 10.91 21.01
N ALA A 424 -12.26 10.24 21.94
CA ALA A 424 -12.98 10.91 23.03
C ALA A 424 -12.01 11.72 23.92
N ALA A 425 -10.87 11.15 24.31
CA ALA A 425 -9.88 11.82 25.13
C ALA A 425 -9.24 13.04 24.44
N ALA A 426 -8.85 12.91 23.17
CA ALA A 426 -8.23 14.00 22.42
C ALA A 426 -9.17 15.16 22.10
N THR A 427 -10.49 14.87 21.97
CA THR A 427 -11.51 15.84 21.52
C THR A 427 -12.42 16.34 22.63
N GLY A 428 -12.47 15.66 23.79
CA GLY A 428 -13.42 15.93 24.86
C GLY A 428 -14.83 15.38 24.60
N ALA A 429 -14.99 14.51 23.61
CA ALA A 429 -16.28 13.90 23.28
C ALA A 429 -16.71 12.87 24.34
N ALA A 430 -18.03 12.70 24.52
CA ALA A 430 -18.56 11.66 25.39
C ALA A 430 -18.51 10.29 24.70
N LEU A 431 -18.07 9.26 25.44
CA LEU A 431 -18.11 7.89 24.95
C LEU A 431 -19.54 7.34 24.82
N PRO A 432 -19.84 6.55 23.81
CA PRO A 432 -21.11 5.83 23.71
C PRO A 432 -21.29 4.88 24.91
N ARG A 433 -22.55 4.64 25.32
CA ARG A 433 -22.86 3.72 26.43
C ARG A 433 -22.28 2.30 26.25
N ALA A 434 -22.21 1.82 25.01
CA ALA A 434 -21.61 0.52 24.68
C ALA A 434 -20.08 0.47 24.97
N ALA A 435 -19.39 1.59 24.89
CA ALA A 435 -17.96 1.66 25.21
C ALA A 435 -17.70 1.80 26.73
N ALA A 436 -18.64 2.39 27.49
CA ALA A 436 -18.49 2.66 28.92
C ALA A 436 -18.67 1.42 29.83
N GLY A 437 -19.28 0.34 29.31
CA GLY A 437 -19.67 -0.84 30.10
C GLY A 437 -18.61 -1.94 30.28
N ALA A 438 -17.41 -1.79 29.75
CA ALA A 438 -16.36 -2.83 29.80
C ALA A 438 -15.12 -2.45 30.66
N ALA A 439 -15.19 -1.35 31.39
CA ALA A 439 -14.13 -0.85 32.29
C ALA A 439 -14.43 -1.10 33.77
N ALA A 440 -15.32 -2.05 34.09
CA ALA A 440 -15.65 -2.46 35.44
C ALA A 440 -15.15 -3.89 35.75
#